data_cd7b037622ff1ce59dc38bb7cfb1d4a0
#
_entry.id   cd7b037622ff1ce59dc38bb7cfb1d4a0
#
_cell.length_a   1.000
_cell.length_b   1.000
_cell.length_c   1.000
_cell.angle_alpha   90.00
_cell.angle_beta   90.00
_cell.angle_gamma   90.00
#
_symmetry.space_group_name_H-M   'P 1'
#
loop_
_entity.id
_entity.type
_entity.pdbx_description
1 polymer ?
#
loop_
_entity_poly.entity_id
_entity_poly.type
_entity_poly.pdbx_seq_one_letter_code
_entity_poly.pdbx_strand_id
1 'polypeptide(L)'
;MKKLLLAVVSALAVSAAAPAAMAADCDPGEIVIKFSHVVANTGHPKGDAARMLADRVNKEMNGKACMEVYPNSTLFDDDKVLEALLLGDVQLAAPSLSKFEAYTLKYRLFDLPFLFDDLKAVSRFTASKTGKDLLSAMKDKGYMGLGYWISGLKQFSANKPLLVPTDAKGLKFRIQTSDVAEAMIKAMGASAQKLAFKEVYGALQTGVVDGQ
;
A
#
# COMPACT_ATOMS: atom_id res chain seq x y z
N MET A 1 47.64 52.14 15.66
CA MET A 1 47.42 51.40 14.39
C MET A 1 46.78 50.07 14.77
N LYS A 2 45.43 50.00 14.73
CA LYS A 2 44.67 48.80 15.03
C LYS A 2 44.24 48.20 13.67
N LYS A 3 44.72 47.02 13.35
CA LYS A 3 44.30 46.25 12.17
C LYS A 3 43.04 45.49 12.48
N LEU A 4 41.95 45.84 11.80
CA LEU A 4 40.67 45.13 11.79
C LEU A 4 40.80 43.93 10.84
N LEU A 5 40.70 42.70 11.36
CA LEU A 5 40.54 41.48 10.55
C LEU A 5 39.05 41.26 10.32
N LEU A 6 38.60 41.40 9.08
CA LEU A 6 37.28 40.94 8.64
C LEU A 6 37.34 39.43 8.37
N ALA A 7 36.66 38.63 9.17
CA ALA A 7 36.39 37.21 8.88
C ALA A 7 35.15 37.11 8.02
N VAL A 8 35.34 36.67 6.76
CA VAL A 8 34.24 36.34 5.84
C VAL A 8 33.81 34.91 6.17
N VAL A 9 32.63 34.77 6.77
CA VAL A 9 31.97 33.47 6.94
C VAL A 9 31.16 33.16 5.70
N SER A 10 31.71 32.26 4.85
CA SER A 10 30.97 31.71 3.71
C SER A 10 30.01 30.65 4.20
N ALA A 11 28.71 30.97 4.21
CA ALA A 11 27.64 30.00 4.47
C ALA A 11 27.47 29.13 3.22
N LEU A 12 27.91 27.87 3.28
CA LEU A 12 27.51 26.85 2.28
C LEU A 12 26.04 26.51 2.51
N ALA A 13 25.19 26.98 1.63
CA ALA A 13 23.80 26.50 1.55
C ALA A 13 23.82 25.10 0.92
N VAL A 14 23.68 24.06 1.74
CA VAL A 14 23.41 22.70 1.29
C VAL A 14 21.94 22.66 0.85
N SER A 15 21.72 22.77 -0.45
CA SER A 15 20.41 22.52 -1.05
C SER A 15 20.13 21.02 -0.94
N ALA A 16 19.30 20.62 0.04
CA ALA A 16 18.73 19.28 0.07
C ALA A 16 17.75 19.17 -1.11
N ALA A 17 18.21 18.55 -2.20
CA ALA A 17 17.32 18.14 -3.29
C ALA A 17 16.35 17.09 -2.73
N ALA A 18 15.11 17.48 -2.46
CA ALA A 18 14.04 16.54 -2.23
C ALA A 18 13.92 15.65 -3.49
N PRO A 19 13.76 14.32 -3.36
CA PRO A 19 13.50 13.47 -4.51
C PRO A 19 12.20 13.94 -5.13
N ALA A 20 12.28 14.48 -6.34
CA ALA A 20 11.12 14.81 -7.13
C ALA A 20 10.29 13.55 -7.30
N ALA A 21 9.06 13.53 -6.81
CA ALA A 21 8.06 12.56 -7.22
C ALA A 21 7.99 12.70 -8.75
N MET A 22 8.31 11.61 -9.47
CA MET A 22 8.15 11.58 -10.92
C MET A 22 6.64 11.43 -11.20
N ALA A 23 5.93 12.55 -11.12
CA ALA A 23 4.68 12.67 -11.84
C ALA A 23 5.05 12.69 -13.33
N ALA A 24 4.40 11.86 -14.15
CA ALA A 24 4.42 12.11 -15.57
C ALA A 24 3.81 13.51 -15.77
N ASP A 25 4.50 14.41 -16.45
CA ASP A 25 3.94 15.70 -16.79
C ASP A 25 2.85 15.45 -17.85
N CYS A 26 1.59 15.40 -17.41
CA CYS A 26 0.44 15.26 -18.32
C CYS A 26 0.26 16.57 -19.11
N ASP A 27 0.02 16.43 -20.41
CA ASP A 27 -0.19 17.59 -21.27
C ASP A 27 -1.55 18.27 -21.01
N PRO A 28 -1.66 19.59 -21.22
CA PRO A 28 -2.93 20.29 -21.08
C PRO A 28 -4.02 19.70 -21.98
N GLY A 29 -5.14 19.32 -21.40
CA GLY A 29 -6.29 18.75 -22.10
C GLY A 29 -6.38 17.23 -22.05
N GLU A 30 -5.38 16.53 -21.53
CA GLU A 30 -5.47 15.12 -21.25
C GLU A 30 -6.37 14.82 -20.03
N ILE A 31 -7.02 13.65 -20.05
CA ILE A 31 -7.68 13.12 -18.86
C ILE A 31 -6.61 12.57 -17.92
N VAL A 32 -6.41 13.21 -16.78
CA VAL A 32 -5.42 12.78 -15.80
C VAL A 32 -5.99 11.63 -14.95
N ILE A 33 -5.30 10.47 -14.97
CA ILE A 33 -5.61 9.29 -14.16
C ILE A 33 -4.60 9.20 -13.03
N LYS A 34 -4.99 9.56 -11.81
CA LYS A 34 -4.13 9.46 -10.63
C LYS A 34 -4.23 8.07 -10.03
N PHE A 35 -3.08 7.40 -9.89
CA PHE A 35 -2.97 6.10 -9.26
C PHE A 35 -2.15 6.20 -7.95
N SER A 36 -2.80 6.00 -6.82
CA SER A 36 -2.16 6.03 -5.48
C SER A 36 -1.89 4.62 -4.98
N HIS A 37 -0.66 4.38 -4.47
CA HIS A 37 -0.31 3.13 -3.78
C HIS A 37 0.72 3.36 -2.67
N VAL A 38 0.86 2.37 -1.77
CA VAL A 38 1.61 2.54 -0.50
C VAL A 38 3.04 1.99 -0.53
N VAL A 39 3.44 1.32 -1.61
CA VAL A 39 4.76 0.69 -1.71
C VAL A 39 5.76 1.55 -2.48
N ALA A 40 7.04 1.17 -2.45
CA ALA A 40 8.07 1.83 -3.23
C ALA A 40 7.75 1.79 -4.74
N ASN A 41 8.17 2.83 -5.47
CA ASN A 41 7.93 2.95 -6.91
C ASN A 41 8.71 1.91 -7.73
N THR A 42 9.86 1.46 -7.22
CA THR A 42 10.75 0.49 -7.87
C THR A 42 11.19 -0.58 -6.88
N GLY A 43 11.54 -1.76 -7.40
CA GLY A 43 12.02 -2.88 -6.57
C GLY A 43 10.93 -3.56 -5.72
N HIS A 44 9.68 -3.22 -5.96
CA HIS A 44 8.51 -3.88 -5.37
C HIS A 44 7.54 -4.24 -6.49
N PRO A 45 7.04 -5.51 -6.58
CA PRO A 45 6.20 -5.96 -7.71
C PRO A 45 4.99 -5.06 -8.02
N LYS A 46 4.32 -4.56 -6.99
CA LYS A 46 3.18 -3.63 -7.16
C LYS A 46 3.63 -2.28 -7.72
N GLY A 47 4.74 -1.72 -7.24
CA GLY A 47 5.26 -0.44 -7.73
C GLY A 47 5.73 -0.56 -9.17
N ASP A 48 6.46 -1.62 -9.51
CA ASP A 48 6.89 -1.90 -10.89
C ASP A 48 5.69 -2.07 -11.82
N ALA A 49 4.64 -2.81 -11.39
CA ALA A 49 3.42 -2.99 -12.17
C ALA A 49 2.64 -1.67 -12.36
N ALA A 50 2.57 -0.80 -11.33
CA ALA A 50 1.91 0.51 -11.43
C ALA A 50 2.60 1.38 -12.47
N ARG A 51 3.94 1.43 -12.44
CA ARG A 51 4.75 2.17 -13.42
C ARG A 51 4.57 1.61 -14.83
N MET A 52 4.66 0.28 -15.02
CA MET A 52 4.43 -0.35 -16.32
C MET A 52 3.02 -0.04 -16.87
N LEU A 53 2.01 0.01 -16.01
CA LEU A 53 0.65 0.40 -16.42
C LEU A 53 0.61 1.86 -16.86
N ALA A 54 1.24 2.77 -16.10
CA ALA A 54 1.30 4.19 -16.44
C ALA A 54 2.04 4.40 -17.76
N ASP A 55 3.21 3.77 -17.96
CA ASP A 55 3.99 3.86 -19.20
C ASP A 55 3.16 3.42 -20.41
N ARG A 56 2.36 2.34 -20.26
CA ARG A 56 1.48 1.88 -21.32
C ARG A 56 0.33 2.83 -21.61
N VAL A 57 -0.35 3.33 -20.57
CA VAL A 57 -1.43 4.30 -20.72
C VAL A 57 -0.93 5.55 -21.44
N ASN A 58 0.19 6.12 -20.96
CA ASN A 58 0.75 7.34 -21.52
C ASN A 58 1.19 7.17 -22.99
N LYS A 59 1.66 5.95 -23.34
CA LYS A 59 2.03 5.63 -24.72
C LYS A 59 0.81 5.33 -25.62
N GLU A 60 -0.15 4.53 -25.14
CA GLU A 60 -1.22 3.97 -25.97
C GLU A 60 -2.43 4.89 -26.10
N MET A 61 -2.63 5.83 -25.18
CA MET A 61 -3.77 6.74 -25.19
C MET A 61 -3.60 7.95 -26.12
N ASN A 62 -2.40 8.16 -26.68
CA ASN A 62 -2.11 9.18 -27.71
C ASN A 62 -2.65 10.58 -27.33
N GLY A 63 -2.32 11.07 -26.14
CA GLY A 63 -2.74 12.40 -25.69
C GLY A 63 -4.22 12.51 -25.25
N LYS A 64 -4.96 11.39 -25.19
CA LYS A 64 -6.34 11.40 -24.66
C LYS A 64 -6.39 11.29 -23.15
N ALA A 65 -5.46 10.55 -22.58
CA ALA A 65 -5.33 10.38 -21.13
C ALA A 65 -3.86 10.15 -20.77
N CYS A 66 -3.51 10.58 -19.57
CA CYS A 66 -2.22 10.43 -18.97
C CYS A 66 -2.38 9.87 -17.56
N MET A 67 -1.49 8.96 -17.14
CA MET A 67 -1.52 8.36 -15.81
C MET A 67 -0.32 8.84 -14.98
N GLU A 68 -0.64 9.38 -13.82
CA GLU A 68 0.31 9.77 -12.77
C GLU A 68 0.31 8.73 -11.66
N VAL A 69 1.50 8.24 -11.27
CA VAL A 69 1.65 7.27 -10.17
C VAL A 69 2.17 7.96 -8.92
N TYR A 70 1.48 7.77 -7.81
CA TYR A 70 1.79 8.30 -6.49
C TYR A 70 2.17 7.16 -5.53
N PRO A 71 3.46 6.78 -5.46
CA PRO A 71 3.96 5.70 -4.61
C PRO A 71 4.11 6.14 -3.15
N ASN A 72 4.46 5.20 -2.25
CA ASN A 72 4.83 5.47 -0.86
C ASN A 72 3.79 6.28 -0.06
N SER A 73 2.50 6.14 -0.39
CA SER A 73 1.43 6.94 0.24
C SER A 73 1.61 8.47 0.08
N THR A 74 2.27 8.91 -0.99
CA THR A 74 2.56 10.35 -1.21
C THR A 74 1.31 11.16 -1.48
N LEU A 75 0.25 10.57 -2.04
CA LEU A 75 -1.04 11.24 -2.24
C LEU A 75 -2.05 10.79 -1.18
N PHE A 76 -2.33 9.50 -1.08
CA PHE A 76 -3.20 8.92 -0.05
C PHE A 76 -2.60 7.63 0.50
N ASP A 77 -2.76 7.41 1.81
CA ASP A 77 -2.46 6.14 2.44
C ASP A 77 -3.59 5.12 2.22
N ASP A 78 -3.36 3.87 2.67
CA ASP A 78 -4.29 2.77 2.47
C ASP A 78 -5.57 2.83 3.34
N ASP A 79 -5.63 3.74 4.32
CA ASP A 79 -6.84 3.99 5.11
C ASP A 79 -7.73 5.08 4.48
N LYS A 80 -7.13 6.01 3.70
CA LYS A 80 -7.82 7.15 3.11
C LYS A 80 -8.14 6.99 1.63
N VAL A 81 -7.41 6.13 0.93
CA VAL A 81 -7.51 6.01 -0.54
C VAL A 81 -8.90 5.57 -1.03
N LEU A 82 -9.65 4.79 -0.24
CA LEU A 82 -10.99 4.37 -0.64
C LEU A 82 -11.98 5.55 -0.65
N GLU A 83 -11.92 6.40 0.37
CA GLU A 83 -12.72 7.63 0.40
C GLU A 83 -12.33 8.56 -0.76
N ALA A 84 -11.03 8.74 -1.00
CA ALA A 84 -10.52 9.56 -2.10
C ALA A 84 -10.97 9.07 -3.49
N LEU A 85 -11.11 7.74 -3.69
CA LEU A 85 -11.69 7.16 -4.90
C LEU A 85 -13.16 7.57 -5.09
N LEU A 86 -13.98 7.55 -4.02
CA LEU A 86 -15.39 7.97 -4.09
C LEU A 86 -15.56 9.44 -4.37
N LEU A 87 -14.66 10.28 -3.83
CA LEU A 87 -14.66 11.73 -4.05
C LEU A 87 -14.08 12.11 -5.42
N GLY A 88 -13.42 11.18 -6.12
CA GLY A 88 -12.78 11.44 -7.41
C GLY A 88 -11.39 12.11 -7.31
N ASP A 89 -10.82 12.21 -6.12
CA ASP A 89 -9.47 12.77 -5.91
C ASP A 89 -8.38 11.89 -6.50
N VAL A 90 -8.64 10.57 -6.58
CA VAL A 90 -7.86 9.59 -7.33
C VAL A 90 -8.79 8.71 -8.17
N GLN A 91 -8.30 8.17 -9.28
CA GLN A 91 -9.06 7.33 -10.19
C GLN A 91 -8.73 5.85 -10.03
N LEU A 92 -7.51 5.54 -9.58
CA LEU A 92 -7.05 4.16 -9.38
C LEU A 92 -6.32 4.01 -8.03
N ALA A 93 -6.52 2.86 -7.41
CA ALA A 93 -5.78 2.44 -6.22
C ALA A 93 -5.62 0.92 -6.17
N ALA A 94 -4.58 0.44 -5.47
CA ALA A 94 -4.36 -0.98 -5.22
C ALA A 94 -4.11 -1.26 -3.73
N PRO A 95 -5.09 -0.98 -2.85
CA PRO A 95 -4.96 -1.27 -1.42
C PRO A 95 -5.06 -2.78 -1.17
N SER A 96 -4.65 -3.22 0.03
CA SER A 96 -4.96 -4.57 0.49
C SER A 96 -6.48 -4.78 0.58
N LEU A 97 -6.96 -5.97 0.22
CA LEU A 97 -8.38 -6.30 0.30
C LEU A 97 -8.93 -6.23 1.74
N SER A 98 -8.08 -6.39 2.74
CA SER A 98 -8.40 -6.17 4.16
C SER A 98 -8.93 -4.75 4.44
N LYS A 99 -8.50 -3.74 3.66
CA LYS A 99 -8.95 -2.35 3.85
C LYS A 99 -10.41 -2.12 3.46
N PHE A 100 -11.02 -3.06 2.74
CA PHE A 100 -12.45 -3.01 2.40
C PHE A 100 -13.38 -3.56 3.49
N GLU A 101 -12.86 -3.96 4.65
CA GLU A 101 -13.62 -4.58 5.73
C GLU A 101 -14.87 -3.78 6.14
N ALA A 102 -14.76 -2.46 6.23
CA ALA A 102 -15.87 -1.57 6.57
C ALA A 102 -16.98 -1.52 5.50
N TYR A 103 -16.65 -1.92 4.26
CA TYR A 103 -17.56 -1.84 3.11
C TYR A 103 -18.16 -3.19 2.74
N THR A 104 -17.38 -4.28 2.86
CA THR A 104 -17.82 -5.64 2.53
C THR A 104 -17.05 -6.70 3.29
N LEU A 105 -17.75 -7.73 3.73
CA LEU A 105 -17.16 -8.91 4.36
C LEU A 105 -16.67 -9.95 3.34
N LYS A 106 -17.01 -9.78 2.05
CA LYS A 106 -16.69 -10.77 1.00
C LYS A 106 -15.19 -10.97 0.80
N TYR A 107 -14.38 -9.94 1.07
CA TYR A 107 -12.93 -10.03 0.91
C TYR A 107 -12.20 -10.63 2.12
N ARG A 108 -12.90 -10.89 3.24
CA ARG A 108 -12.33 -11.57 4.43
C ARG A 108 -11.70 -12.91 4.11
N LEU A 109 -12.17 -13.59 3.05
CA LEU A 109 -11.61 -14.86 2.63
C LEU A 109 -10.09 -14.80 2.35
N PHE A 110 -9.59 -13.66 1.86
CA PHE A 110 -8.16 -13.49 1.59
C PHE A 110 -7.31 -13.27 2.86
N ASP A 111 -7.96 -13.05 4.00
CA ASP A 111 -7.31 -12.93 5.30
C ASP A 111 -7.39 -14.24 6.12
N LEU A 112 -8.19 -15.22 5.69
CA LEU A 112 -8.30 -16.50 6.37
C LEU A 112 -6.96 -17.26 6.31
N PRO A 113 -6.41 -17.67 7.44
CA PRO A 113 -5.18 -18.44 7.47
C PRO A 113 -5.41 -19.79 6.79
N PHE A 114 -4.38 -20.25 6.03
CA PHE A 114 -4.35 -21.59 5.41
C PHE A 114 -5.46 -21.89 4.39
N LEU A 115 -6.23 -20.87 3.94
CA LEU A 115 -7.25 -21.07 2.91
C LEU A 115 -6.63 -21.44 1.55
N PHE A 116 -5.47 -20.89 1.26
CA PHE A 116 -4.71 -21.17 0.04
C PHE A 116 -3.36 -21.81 0.39
N ASP A 117 -3.08 -22.97 -0.20
CA ASP A 117 -1.83 -23.70 0.05
C ASP A 117 -0.62 -22.97 -0.56
N ASP A 118 -0.80 -22.32 -1.70
CA ASP A 118 0.26 -21.65 -2.44
C ASP A 118 -0.28 -20.48 -3.32
N LEU A 119 0.64 -19.72 -3.92
CA LEU A 119 0.28 -18.64 -4.86
C LEU A 119 -0.40 -19.14 -6.13
N LYS A 120 -0.20 -20.39 -6.53
CA LYS A 120 -0.90 -20.97 -7.68
C LYS A 120 -2.37 -21.21 -7.35
N ALA A 121 -2.69 -21.60 -6.10
CA ALA A 121 -4.07 -21.72 -5.63
C ALA A 121 -4.76 -20.36 -5.63
N VAL A 122 -4.11 -19.29 -5.15
CA VAL A 122 -4.61 -17.91 -5.23
C VAL A 122 -4.87 -17.53 -6.69
N SER A 123 -3.91 -17.78 -7.59
CA SER A 123 -4.04 -17.45 -9.02
C SER A 123 -5.21 -18.20 -9.67
N ARG A 124 -5.37 -19.49 -9.39
CA ARG A 124 -6.52 -20.27 -9.89
C ARG A 124 -7.84 -19.73 -9.36
N PHE A 125 -7.90 -19.39 -8.08
CA PHE A 125 -9.12 -18.83 -7.48
C PHE A 125 -9.48 -17.49 -8.11
N THR A 126 -8.54 -16.54 -8.19
CA THR A 126 -8.79 -15.20 -8.75
C THR A 126 -9.15 -15.24 -10.24
N ALA A 127 -8.65 -16.23 -11.00
CA ALA A 127 -9.01 -16.45 -12.39
C ALA A 127 -10.37 -17.17 -12.58
N SER A 128 -10.91 -17.82 -11.53
CA SER A 128 -12.18 -18.53 -11.56
C SER A 128 -13.37 -17.58 -11.73
N LYS A 129 -14.55 -18.17 -12.05
CA LYS A 129 -15.80 -17.39 -12.09
C LYS A 129 -16.06 -16.67 -10.76
N THR A 130 -15.92 -17.37 -9.63
CA THR A 130 -16.12 -16.79 -8.29
C THR A 130 -15.16 -15.64 -8.02
N GLY A 131 -13.86 -15.80 -8.35
CA GLY A 131 -12.87 -14.73 -8.20
C GLY A 131 -13.21 -13.50 -9.05
N LYS A 132 -13.64 -13.71 -10.29
CA LYS A 132 -14.08 -12.62 -11.18
C LYS A 132 -15.36 -11.94 -10.68
N ASP A 133 -16.32 -12.70 -10.20
CA ASP A 133 -17.57 -12.16 -9.62
C ASP A 133 -17.27 -11.27 -8.39
N LEU A 134 -16.26 -11.63 -7.59
CA LEU A 134 -15.82 -10.83 -6.45
C LEU A 134 -15.29 -9.44 -6.83
N LEU A 135 -14.76 -9.23 -8.04
CA LEU A 135 -14.36 -7.89 -8.50
C LEU A 135 -15.54 -6.91 -8.52
N SER A 136 -16.75 -7.42 -8.65
CA SER A 136 -17.99 -6.63 -8.61
C SER A 136 -18.57 -6.46 -7.21
N ALA A 137 -17.93 -7.01 -6.16
CA ALA A 137 -18.48 -7.04 -4.80
C ALA A 137 -18.72 -5.65 -4.18
N MET A 138 -18.08 -4.62 -4.73
CA MET A 138 -18.16 -3.24 -4.26
C MET A 138 -18.84 -2.29 -5.25
N LYS A 139 -19.43 -2.81 -6.34
CA LYS A 139 -20.02 -1.99 -7.40
C LYS A 139 -21.17 -1.12 -6.90
N ASP A 140 -22.01 -1.65 -6.03
CA ASP A 140 -23.10 -0.93 -5.37
C ASP A 140 -22.63 0.14 -4.35
N LYS A 141 -21.36 0.11 -3.99
CA LYS A 141 -20.69 1.10 -3.12
C LYS A 141 -19.89 2.13 -3.90
N GLY A 142 -19.97 2.13 -5.24
CA GLY A 142 -19.26 3.07 -6.09
C GLY A 142 -17.85 2.65 -6.51
N TYR A 143 -17.42 1.42 -6.23
CA TYR A 143 -16.09 0.93 -6.61
C TYR A 143 -16.19 -0.13 -7.71
N MET A 144 -15.31 -0.05 -8.69
CA MET A 144 -15.15 -1.05 -9.74
C MET A 144 -13.83 -1.80 -9.55
N GLY A 145 -13.88 -3.10 -9.27
CA GLY A 145 -12.70 -3.96 -9.28
C GLY A 145 -12.28 -4.27 -10.71
N LEU A 146 -11.04 -3.95 -11.07
CA LEU A 146 -10.49 -4.16 -12.41
C LEU A 146 -9.68 -5.45 -12.50
N GLY A 147 -9.07 -5.88 -11.40
CA GLY A 147 -8.25 -7.09 -11.34
C GLY A 147 -7.62 -7.29 -9.97
N TYR A 148 -6.87 -8.38 -9.84
CA TYR A 148 -6.11 -8.69 -8.63
C TYR A 148 -4.62 -8.56 -8.90
N TRP A 149 -3.91 -7.89 -8.00
CA TRP A 149 -2.46 -7.86 -7.96
C TRP A 149 -1.99 -8.68 -6.77
N ILE A 150 -1.45 -9.87 -7.06
CA ILE A 150 -1.01 -10.81 -6.03
C ILE A 150 0.31 -10.31 -5.46
N SER A 151 0.33 -10.03 -4.15
CA SER A 151 1.49 -9.46 -3.44
C SER A 151 2.32 -10.52 -2.69
N GLY A 152 1.83 -11.75 -2.61
CA GLY A 152 2.44 -12.85 -1.86
C GLY A 152 1.52 -13.38 -0.76
N LEU A 153 1.98 -14.42 -0.05
CA LEU A 153 1.35 -14.91 1.16
C LEU A 153 1.83 -14.08 2.35
N LYS A 154 0.93 -13.80 3.29
CA LYS A 154 1.28 -13.07 4.52
C LYS A 154 2.23 -13.90 5.38
N GLN A 155 3.25 -13.26 5.91
CA GLN A 155 4.23 -13.83 6.80
C GLN A 155 4.27 -13.03 8.09
N PHE A 156 4.58 -13.66 9.21
CA PHE A 156 4.85 -12.97 10.45
C PHE A 156 6.33 -12.59 10.53
N SER A 157 6.59 -11.39 11.02
CA SER A 157 7.92 -10.95 11.40
C SER A 157 7.93 -10.46 12.85
N ALA A 158 9.02 -10.71 13.56
CA ALA A 158 9.25 -10.23 14.93
C ALA A 158 10.76 -10.18 15.22
N ASN A 159 11.13 -9.54 16.36
CA ASN A 159 12.52 -9.48 16.83
C ASN A 159 13.01 -10.79 17.48
N LYS A 160 12.24 -11.85 17.42
CA LYS A 160 12.60 -13.21 17.88
C LYS A 160 12.03 -14.26 16.94
N PRO A 161 12.56 -15.49 16.93
CA PRO A 161 11.99 -16.59 16.17
C PRO A 161 10.54 -16.87 16.58
N LEU A 162 9.67 -17.14 15.60
CA LEU A 162 8.29 -17.57 15.76
C LEU A 162 8.14 -18.95 15.10
N LEU A 163 8.39 -20.02 15.85
CA LEU A 163 8.35 -21.41 15.35
C LEU A 163 7.00 -22.07 15.56
N VAL A 164 6.32 -21.70 16.64
CA VAL A 164 4.97 -22.16 16.97
C VAL A 164 4.09 -20.98 17.39
N PRO A 165 2.76 -21.09 17.31
CA PRO A 165 1.86 -19.95 17.61
C PRO A 165 2.06 -19.36 19.01
N THR A 166 2.44 -20.16 19.99
CA THR A 166 2.69 -19.72 21.38
C THR A 166 3.90 -18.80 21.52
N ASP A 167 4.83 -18.81 20.55
CA ASP A 167 5.99 -17.91 20.55
C ASP A 167 5.58 -16.44 20.38
N ALA A 168 4.38 -16.21 19.82
CA ALA A 168 3.81 -14.87 19.66
C ALA A 168 3.20 -14.30 20.95
N LYS A 169 3.04 -15.13 22.01
CA LYS A 169 2.36 -14.72 23.25
C LYS A 169 2.99 -13.44 23.83
N GLY A 170 2.12 -12.45 24.11
CA GLY A 170 2.49 -11.17 24.69
C GLY A 170 3.08 -10.16 23.74
N LEU A 171 3.36 -10.53 22.48
CA LEU A 171 3.81 -9.60 21.46
C LEU A 171 2.67 -8.74 20.92
N LYS A 172 3.05 -7.58 20.36
CA LYS A 172 2.15 -6.66 19.66
C LYS A 172 2.45 -6.74 18.17
N PHE A 173 1.46 -7.11 17.36
CA PHE A 173 1.62 -7.16 15.90
C PHE A 173 0.83 -6.05 15.22
N ARG A 174 1.48 -5.38 14.28
CA ARG A 174 0.73 -4.56 13.33
C ARG A 174 -0.10 -5.45 12.42
N ILE A 175 -1.32 -5.07 12.18
CA ILE A 175 -2.18 -5.65 11.15
C ILE A 175 -2.80 -4.54 10.29
N GLN A 176 -3.34 -4.93 9.13
CA GLN A 176 -4.27 -4.10 8.39
C GLN A 176 -5.64 -4.09 9.10
N THR A 177 -6.58 -3.29 8.60
CA THR A 177 -7.96 -3.27 9.10
C THR A 177 -8.65 -4.59 8.73
N SER A 178 -8.58 -5.59 9.63
CA SER A 178 -9.13 -6.93 9.42
C SER A 178 -9.46 -7.59 10.75
N ASP A 179 -10.73 -7.95 10.94
CA ASP A 179 -11.18 -8.67 12.13
C ASP A 179 -10.69 -10.12 12.12
N VAL A 180 -10.51 -10.70 10.92
CA VAL A 180 -9.93 -12.05 10.77
C VAL A 180 -8.47 -12.06 11.24
N ALA A 181 -7.67 -11.10 10.78
CA ALA A 181 -6.28 -10.98 11.23
C ALA A 181 -6.20 -10.68 12.72
N GLU A 182 -7.07 -9.83 13.26
CA GLU A 182 -7.16 -9.54 14.69
C GLU A 182 -7.48 -10.81 15.50
N ALA A 183 -8.46 -11.59 15.07
CA ALA A 183 -8.84 -12.85 15.72
C ALA A 183 -7.68 -13.86 15.71
N MET A 184 -6.95 -13.96 14.59
CA MET A 184 -5.78 -14.83 14.46
C MET A 184 -4.66 -14.43 15.44
N ILE A 185 -4.33 -13.13 15.53
CA ILE A 185 -3.33 -12.62 16.47
C ILE A 185 -3.75 -12.91 17.91
N LYS A 186 -5.01 -12.66 18.27
CA LYS A 186 -5.54 -12.97 19.61
C LYS A 186 -5.49 -14.47 19.95
N ALA A 187 -5.76 -15.34 18.98
CA ALA A 187 -5.68 -16.80 19.17
C ALA A 187 -4.25 -17.28 19.49
N MET A 188 -3.22 -16.55 19.08
CA MET A 188 -1.81 -16.81 19.43
C MET A 188 -1.40 -16.21 20.78
N GLY A 189 -2.33 -15.58 21.52
CA GLY A 189 -2.04 -14.90 22.79
C GLY A 189 -1.30 -13.57 22.64
N ALA A 190 -1.33 -12.99 21.45
CA ALA A 190 -0.74 -11.70 21.11
C ALA A 190 -1.80 -10.60 21.00
N SER A 191 -1.37 -9.35 20.86
CA SER A 191 -2.25 -8.20 20.63
C SER A 191 -2.05 -7.62 19.23
N ALA A 192 -3.14 -7.18 18.62
CA ALA A 192 -3.16 -6.60 17.28
C ALA A 192 -3.27 -5.07 17.34
N GLN A 193 -2.52 -4.38 16.48
CA GLN A 193 -2.57 -2.92 16.29
C GLN A 193 -2.91 -2.64 14.82
N LYS A 194 -4.09 -2.07 14.55
CA LYS A 194 -4.52 -1.67 13.21
C LYS A 194 -3.84 -0.34 12.84
N LEU A 195 -2.88 -0.37 11.91
CA LEU A 195 -2.11 0.81 11.47
C LEU A 195 -2.06 0.88 9.95
N ALA A 196 -2.06 2.10 9.39
CA ALA A 196 -1.77 2.33 8.00
C ALA A 196 -0.35 1.85 7.62
N PHE A 197 -0.14 1.44 6.38
CA PHE A 197 1.16 0.89 5.98
C PHE A 197 2.32 1.88 6.17
N LYS A 198 2.11 3.16 5.94
CA LYS A 198 3.12 4.21 6.12
C LYS A 198 3.61 4.35 7.57
N GLU A 199 2.82 3.91 8.56
CA GLU A 199 3.13 4.04 9.99
C GLU A 199 3.96 2.86 10.52
N VAL A 200 4.02 1.75 9.76
CA VAL A 200 4.59 0.47 10.22
C VAL A 200 6.06 0.60 10.59
N TYR A 201 6.87 1.26 9.75
CA TYR A 201 8.30 1.41 10.01
C TYR A 201 8.57 2.17 11.33
N GLY A 202 7.89 3.30 11.53
CA GLY A 202 8.00 4.09 12.76
C GLY A 202 7.50 3.34 13.99
N ALA A 203 6.39 2.60 13.85
CA ALA A 203 5.84 1.79 14.94
C ALA A 203 6.76 0.64 15.38
N LEU A 204 7.45 -0.02 14.42
CA LEU A 204 8.48 -1.01 14.71
C LEU A 204 9.72 -0.38 15.36
N GLN A 205 10.18 0.75 14.83
CA GLN A 205 11.37 1.44 15.32
C GLN A 205 11.20 1.95 16.77
N THR A 206 10.01 2.41 17.11
CA THR A 206 9.70 2.96 18.44
C THR A 206 9.15 1.92 19.43
N GLY A 207 8.97 0.66 19.00
CA GLY A 207 8.45 -0.40 19.86
C GLY A 207 6.94 -0.30 20.17
N VAL A 208 6.19 0.48 19.39
CA VAL A 208 4.72 0.49 19.44
C VAL A 208 4.18 -0.90 19.06
N VAL A 209 4.85 -1.57 18.11
CA VAL A 209 4.64 -2.97 17.77
C VAL A 209 5.98 -3.73 17.76
N ASP A 210 5.92 -5.03 18.02
CA ASP A 210 7.07 -5.95 18.03
C ASP A 210 7.27 -6.66 16.69
N GLY A 211 6.24 -6.59 15.81
CA GLY A 211 6.23 -7.25 14.52
C GLY A 211 5.03 -6.89 13.66
N GLN A 212 4.90 -7.56 12.53
CA GLN A 212 3.77 -7.41 11.62
C GLN A 212 3.47 -8.69 10.86
#